data_c327955764a5bd9285772bcbc28999b4
#
_entry.id   c327955764a5bd9285772bcbc28999b4
#
_cell.length_a   1.000
_cell.length_b   1.000
_cell.length_c   1.000
_cell.angle_alpha   90.00
_cell.angle_beta   90.00
_cell.angle_gamma   90.00
#
_symmetry.space_group_name_H-M   'P 1'
#
loop_
_entity.id
_entity.type
_entity.pdbx_description
1 polymer ?
#
loop_
_entity_poly.entity_id
_entity_poly.type
_entity_poly.pdbx_seq_one_letter_code
_entity_poly.pdbx_strand_id
1 'polypeptide(L)'
;SSEFASKKIPSANVMPIVYGNKAQAKTGDIIIIPDSRNVDKAQGYRLTVDAKNITVEAKDAAGVLNGLHTVLQSMVRGGTALNACTVNDWPDVAERSVYLDCGRVYFKPETIKALIRTLSWNKMNVLYLDFSNNNATRFFLDEMKVTVAGTTYDITKAKPSNGSLSQADMDGIIAEANKYGVQIIPTFNSPGHIGGIYDVAPSLFTVNESAGDYDSIANGGKGKIALDVRNEDSYAFGQAAVKLYVDYFASKGCKSFNVAADEISDVISAFKPDNDGYENSVTYFVKYINELDNYIVSKGMTTRM
;
A
#
# COMPACT_ATOMS: atom_id res chain seq x y z
N SER A 1 20.52 -1.01 14.55
CA SER A 1 20.64 -0.77 16.00
C SER A 1 19.28 -0.57 16.66
N SER A 2 18.40 0.24 16.07
CA SER A 2 17.03 0.46 16.60
C SER A 2 16.21 -0.84 16.67
N GLU A 3 16.39 -1.72 15.71
CA GLU A 3 15.70 -3.03 15.67
C GLU A 3 16.18 -3.95 16.80
N PHE A 4 17.47 -4.00 17.06
CA PHE A 4 18.02 -4.75 18.20
C PHE A 4 17.47 -4.22 19.53
N ALA A 5 17.42 -2.90 19.72
CA ALA A 5 16.88 -2.29 20.92
C ALA A 5 15.39 -2.58 21.09
N SER A 6 14.58 -2.48 20.01
CA SER A 6 13.15 -2.76 20.04
C SER A 6 12.83 -4.21 20.41
N LYS A 7 13.70 -5.15 20.04
CA LYS A 7 13.57 -6.58 20.34
C LYS A 7 14.28 -7.00 21.63
N LYS A 8 14.78 -6.03 22.41
CA LYS A 8 15.49 -6.29 23.69
C LYS A 8 16.67 -7.24 23.55
N ILE A 9 17.38 -7.17 22.41
CA ILE A 9 18.57 -7.96 22.20
C ILE A 9 19.75 -7.28 22.94
N PRO A 10 20.49 -8.01 23.78
CA PRO A 10 21.68 -7.46 24.43
C PRO A 10 22.68 -6.92 23.40
N SER A 11 23.44 -5.92 23.76
CA SER A 11 24.43 -5.27 22.88
C SER A 11 23.83 -4.59 21.66
N ALA A 12 22.65 -3.98 21.81
CA ALA A 12 21.99 -3.17 20.78
C ALA A 12 22.78 -1.91 20.36
N ASN A 13 24.04 -1.82 20.71
CA ASN A 13 24.93 -0.77 20.24
C ASN A 13 25.04 -0.83 18.72
N VAL A 14 25.25 0.33 18.12
CA VAL A 14 25.37 0.45 16.67
C VAL A 14 26.48 -0.47 16.17
N MET A 15 26.10 -1.49 15.39
CA MET A 15 27.07 -2.29 14.67
C MET A 15 27.48 -1.48 13.43
N PRO A 16 28.76 -1.07 13.31
CA PRO A 16 29.20 -0.31 12.16
C PRO A 16 29.11 -1.18 10.91
N ILE A 17 28.58 -0.60 9.82
CA ILE A 17 28.62 -1.22 8.49
C ILE A 17 29.96 -0.87 7.89
N VAL A 18 30.77 -1.91 7.59
CA VAL A 18 32.09 -1.75 6.96
C VAL A 18 32.03 -2.45 5.60
N TYR A 19 32.37 -1.72 4.56
CA TYR A 19 32.52 -2.29 3.23
C TYR A 19 33.94 -2.88 3.10
N GLY A 20 34.01 -4.11 2.61
CA GLY A 20 35.27 -4.81 2.49
C GLY A 20 35.14 -6.15 1.80
N ASN A 21 36.20 -6.92 1.88
CA ASN A 21 36.18 -8.27 1.34
C ASN A 21 36.04 -9.29 2.49
N LYS A 22 35.43 -10.43 2.23
CA LYS A 22 35.16 -11.48 3.22
C LYS A 22 36.42 -11.90 3.98
N ALA A 23 37.60 -11.87 3.35
CA ALA A 23 38.87 -12.22 3.99
C ALA A 23 39.31 -11.24 5.10
N GLN A 24 38.72 -10.04 5.15
CA GLN A 24 39.00 -9.03 6.18
C GLN A 24 38.06 -9.13 7.38
N ALA A 25 37.07 -10.03 7.34
CA ALA A 25 36.10 -10.21 8.41
C ALA A 25 36.78 -10.75 9.68
N LYS A 26 36.37 -10.20 10.81
CA LYS A 26 36.84 -10.60 12.14
C LYS A 26 35.84 -11.58 12.78
N THR A 27 36.30 -12.32 13.76
CA THR A 27 35.41 -13.18 14.55
C THR A 27 34.30 -12.33 15.20
N GLY A 28 33.04 -12.76 15.03
CA GLY A 28 31.87 -12.07 15.52
C GLY A 28 31.18 -11.16 14.50
N ASP A 29 31.76 -10.96 13.33
CA ASP A 29 31.14 -10.14 12.28
C ASP A 29 29.92 -10.85 11.65
N ILE A 30 28.94 -10.05 11.24
CA ILE A 30 27.86 -10.48 10.34
C ILE A 30 28.27 -10.09 8.92
N ILE A 31 28.54 -11.08 8.09
CA ILE A 31 29.01 -10.89 6.71
C ILE A 31 27.78 -10.93 5.79
N ILE A 32 27.58 -9.86 5.01
CA ILE A 32 26.51 -9.75 4.03
C ILE A 32 27.10 -9.82 2.63
N ILE A 33 26.62 -10.75 1.82
CA ILE A 33 27.04 -10.93 0.43
C ILE A 33 25.79 -10.80 -0.45
N PRO A 34 25.51 -9.60 -0.97
CA PRO A 34 24.42 -9.40 -1.92
C PRO A 34 24.80 -9.96 -3.29
N ASP A 35 23.82 -10.19 -4.14
CA ASP A 35 23.98 -10.68 -5.52
C ASP A 35 24.81 -11.98 -5.63
N SER A 36 24.72 -12.82 -4.59
CA SER A 36 25.47 -14.08 -4.52
C SER A 36 24.99 -15.06 -5.60
N ARG A 37 25.94 -15.63 -6.32
CA ARG A 37 25.69 -16.72 -7.31
C ARG A 37 25.29 -18.05 -6.63
N ASN A 38 25.46 -18.14 -5.32
CA ASN A 38 25.08 -19.34 -4.55
C ASN A 38 23.58 -19.36 -4.19
N VAL A 39 22.85 -18.29 -4.53
CA VAL A 39 21.40 -18.15 -4.29
C VAL A 39 20.74 -17.76 -5.62
N ASP A 40 19.91 -18.65 -6.14
CA ASP A 40 19.23 -18.46 -7.43
C ASP A 40 17.79 -17.93 -7.33
N LYS A 41 17.16 -18.09 -6.16
CA LYS A 41 15.78 -17.70 -5.91
C LYS A 41 15.64 -16.22 -5.57
N ALA A 42 14.70 -15.53 -6.20
CA ALA A 42 14.34 -14.15 -5.84
C ALA A 42 13.90 -14.06 -4.38
N GLN A 43 14.30 -13.00 -3.68
CA GLN A 43 14.08 -12.79 -2.25
C GLN A 43 14.68 -13.89 -1.35
N GLY A 44 15.43 -14.82 -1.94
CA GLY A 44 16.06 -15.93 -1.26
C GLY A 44 17.40 -15.57 -0.62
N TYR A 45 17.78 -16.36 0.36
CA TYR A 45 19.06 -16.23 1.06
C TYR A 45 19.60 -17.60 1.52
N ARG A 46 20.91 -17.61 1.73
CA ARG A 46 21.62 -18.65 2.44
C ARG A 46 22.26 -18.04 3.68
N LEU A 47 21.87 -18.52 4.84
CA LEU A 47 22.44 -18.14 6.11
C LEU A 47 23.37 -19.26 6.59
N THR A 48 24.62 -18.90 6.93
CA THR A 48 25.58 -19.85 7.53
C THR A 48 26.05 -19.25 8.85
N VAL A 49 25.92 -20.03 9.92
CA VAL A 49 26.49 -19.75 11.24
C VAL A 49 27.62 -20.73 11.47
N ASP A 50 28.83 -20.25 11.62
CA ASP A 50 30.01 -21.05 11.98
C ASP A 50 30.62 -20.59 13.31
N ALA A 51 31.74 -21.17 13.71
CA ALA A 51 32.39 -20.86 14.98
C ALA A 51 32.93 -19.40 15.06
N LYS A 52 33.01 -18.70 13.93
CA LYS A 52 33.60 -17.37 13.87
C LYS A 52 32.59 -16.31 13.52
N ASN A 53 31.72 -16.56 12.53
CA ASN A 53 30.91 -15.54 11.88
C ASN A 53 29.52 -16.01 11.54
N ILE A 54 28.65 -15.04 11.25
CA ILE A 54 27.36 -15.26 10.59
C ILE A 54 27.51 -14.73 9.15
N THR A 55 27.21 -15.56 8.14
CA THR A 55 27.24 -15.12 6.74
C THR A 55 25.84 -15.19 6.17
N VAL A 56 25.37 -14.08 5.58
CA VAL A 56 24.11 -13.97 4.83
C VAL A 56 24.45 -13.72 3.36
N GLU A 57 24.27 -14.74 2.54
CA GLU A 57 24.36 -14.64 1.08
C GLU A 57 22.94 -14.50 0.54
N ALA A 58 22.70 -13.60 -0.40
CA ALA A 58 21.37 -13.39 -0.94
C ALA A 58 21.37 -13.11 -2.44
N LYS A 59 20.24 -13.41 -3.10
CA LYS A 59 20.04 -13.13 -4.51
C LYS A 59 19.89 -11.62 -4.78
N ASP A 60 19.20 -10.93 -3.87
CA ASP A 60 18.82 -9.52 -3.99
C ASP A 60 18.70 -8.86 -2.61
N ALA A 61 18.40 -7.58 -2.58
CA ALA A 61 18.26 -6.81 -1.33
C ALA A 61 17.14 -7.34 -0.42
N ALA A 62 16.05 -7.86 -0.98
CA ALA A 62 14.96 -8.44 -0.21
C ALA A 62 15.41 -9.74 0.46
N GLY A 63 16.20 -10.56 -0.22
CA GLY A 63 16.83 -11.75 0.35
C GLY A 63 17.79 -11.43 1.48
N VAL A 64 18.60 -10.35 1.36
CA VAL A 64 19.44 -9.86 2.47
C VAL A 64 18.58 -9.53 3.68
N LEU A 65 17.50 -8.77 3.49
CA LEU A 65 16.60 -8.38 4.58
C LEU A 65 15.95 -9.61 5.24
N ASN A 66 15.47 -10.56 4.44
CA ASN A 66 14.88 -11.81 4.93
C ASN A 66 15.87 -12.63 5.76
N GLY A 67 17.11 -12.74 5.30
CA GLY A 67 18.19 -13.43 6.01
C GLY A 67 18.54 -12.75 7.34
N LEU A 68 18.65 -11.42 7.35
CA LEU A 68 18.87 -10.63 8.57
C LEU A 68 17.72 -10.76 9.56
N HIS A 69 16.46 -10.80 9.11
CA HIS A 69 15.32 -11.07 9.99
C HIS A 69 15.41 -12.46 10.61
N THR A 70 15.87 -13.47 9.87
CA THR A 70 16.09 -14.82 10.44
C THR A 70 17.17 -14.80 11.52
N VAL A 71 18.27 -14.09 11.32
CA VAL A 71 19.32 -13.91 12.36
C VAL A 71 18.71 -13.25 13.59
N LEU A 72 17.99 -12.13 13.42
CA LEU A 72 17.36 -11.39 14.52
C LEU A 72 16.33 -12.24 15.28
N GLN A 73 15.47 -12.97 14.57
CA GLN A 73 14.46 -13.85 15.17
C GLN A 73 15.11 -14.97 15.97
N SER A 74 16.21 -15.54 15.45
CA SER A 74 16.97 -16.56 16.16
C SER A 74 17.60 -16.02 17.45
N MET A 75 18.16 -14.80 17.41
CA MET A 75 18.71 -14.13 18.58
C MET A 75 17.64 -13.79 19.64
N VAL A 76 16.43 -13.37 19.20
CA VAL A 76 15.33 -13.10 20.14
C VAL A 76 14.90 -14.35 20.90
N ARG A 77 14.95 -15.52 20.25
CA ARG A 77 14.54 -16.81 20.85
C ARG A 77 15.65 -17.51 21.60
N GLY A 78 16.88 -17.50 21.07
CA GLY A 78 18.03 -18.27 21.55
C GLY A 78 19.07 -17.45 22.29
N GLY A 79 18.91 -16.14 22.43
CA GLY A 79 19.93 -15.27 22.98
C GLY A 79 21.05 -14.95 21.95
N THR A 80 22.23 -14.54 22.46
CA THR A 80 23.35 -14.12 21.61
C THR A 80 24.20 -15.28 21.07
N ALA A 81 24.00 -16.49 21.56
CA ALA A 81 24.70 -17.68 21.09
C ALA A 81 23.81 -18.45 20.11
N LEU A 82 24.22 -18.53 18.86
CA LEU A 82 23.56 -19.32 17.84
C LEU A 82 24.31 -20.61 17.57
N ASN A 83 23.59 -21.72 17.40
CA ASN A 83 24.21 -22.99 17.01
C ASN A 83 24.72 -22.90 15.56
N ALA A 84 25.84 -23.56 15.29
CA ALA A 84 26.36 -23.70 13.94
C ALA A 84 25.34 -24.42 13.05
N CYS A 85 24.99 -23.77 11.94
CA CYS A 85 23.98 -24.28 11.00
C CYS A 85 24.11 -23.63 9.62
N THR A 86 23.42 -24.23 8.64
CA THR A 86 23.16 -23.61 7.35
C THR A 86 21.67 -23.65 7.07
N VAL A 87 21.09 -22.50 6.70
CA VAL A 87 19.70 -22.34 6.30
C VAL A 87 19.67 -21.84 4.87
N ASN A 88 18.93 -22.50 3.98
CA ASN A 88 18.57 -22.00 2.67
C ASN A 88 17.06 -21.77 2.69
N ASP A 89 16.64 -20.56 2.36
CA ASP A 89 15.23 -20.17 2.47
C ASP A 89 14.87 -19.15 1.38
N TRP A 90 13.67 -19.26 0.86
CA TRP A 90 13.07 -18.37 -0.13
C TRP A 90 11.54 -18.42 0.00
N PRO A 91 10.83 -17.37 -0.44
CA PRO A 91 9.37 -17.39 -0.42
C PRO A 91 8.81 -18.26 -1.55
N ASP A 92 7.84 -19.12 -1.26
CA ASP A 92 7.06 -19.85 -2.26
C ASP A 92 6.06 -18.93 -2.99
N VAL A 93 5.63 -17.83 -2.31
CA VAL A 93 4.73 -16.82 -2.84
C VAL A 93 5.45 -15.48 -2.91
N ALA A 94 5.55 -14.91 -4.11
CA ALA A 94 6.30 -13.68 -4.37
C ALA A 94 5.72 -12.46 -3.66
N GLU A 95 4.39 -12.32 -3.63
CA GLU A 95 3.67 -11.24 -2.96
C GLU A 95 2.99 -11.77 -1.69
N ARG A 96 3.35 -11.20 -0.55
CA ARG A 96 2.79 -11.53 0.77
C ARG A 96 2.27 -10.24 1.38
N SER A 97 0.97 -10.04 1.27
CA SER A 97 0.33 -8.76 1.52
C SER A 97 -0.62 -8.74 2.71
N VAL A 98 -0.83 -7.54 3.23
CA VAL A 98 -1.95 -7.20 4.12
C VAL A 98 -2.71 -6.04 3.50
N TYR A 99 -4.01 -6.05 3.65
CA TYR A 99 -4.90 -4.95 3.27
C TYR A 99 -5.31 -4.18 4.54
N LEU A 100 -5.09 -2.87 4.55
CA LEU A 100 -5.50 -1.96 5.63
C LEU A 100 -6.48 -0.93 5.10
N ASP A 101 -7.73 -1.02 5.55
CA ASP A 101 -8.77 -0.03 5.25
C ASP A 101 -8.65 1.16 6.20
N CYS A 102 -8.07 2.24 5.71
CA CYS A 102 -8.00 3.53 6.40
C CYS A 102 -9.19 4.43 6.06
N GLY A 103 -9.96 4.12 5.02
CA GLY A 103 -11.15 4.88 4.64
C GLY A 103 -12.22 4.80 5.71
N ARG A 104 -12.60 3.59 6.12
CA ARG A 104 -13.61 3.35 7.16
C ARG A 104 -13.13 3.74 8.56
N VAL A 105 -11.84 3.52 8.86
CA VAL A 105 -11.26 3.83 10.18
C VAL A 105 -9.97 4.61 10.00
N TYR A 106 -9.85 5.77 10.65
CA TYR A 106 -8.62 6.54 10.64
C TYR A 106 -7.52 5.88 11.47
N PHE A 107 -6.37 5.68 10.88
CA PHE A 107 -5.15 5.24 11.55
C PHE A 107 -4.09 6.36 11.53
N LYS A 108 -3.48 6.61 12.69
CA LYS A 108 -2.37 7.56 12.79
C LYS A 108 -1.16 7.08 11.98
N PRO A 109 -0.35 7.99 11.43
CA PRO A 109 0.86 7.63 10.67
C PRO A 109 1.77 6.64 11.41
N GLU A 110 1.93 6.82 12.73
CA GLU A 110 2.80 5.96 13.57
C GLU A 110 2.27 4.54 13.66
N THR A 111 0.95 4.34 13.65
CA THR A 111 0.32 3.01 13.63
C THR A 111 0.59 2.30 12.30
N ILE A 112 0.47 3.01 11.18
CA ILE A 112 0.75 2.45 9.85
C ILE A 112 2.24 2.10 9.73
N LYS A 113 3.14 2.97 10.19
CA LYS A 113 4.59 2.70 10.25
C LYS A 113 4.92 1.50 11.14
N ALA A 114 4.24 1.35 12.27
CA ALA A 114 4.41 0.17 13.13
C ALA A 114 3.95 -1.12 12.45
N LEU A 115 2.83 -1.06 11.70
CA LEU A 115 2.38 -2.20 10.89
C LEU A 115 3.41 -2.56 9.81
N ILE A 116 3.97 -1.58 9.09
CA ILE A 116 5.03 -1.80 8.08
C ILE A 116 6.22 -2.56 8.70
N ARG A 117 6.70 -2.14 9.88
CA ARG A 117 7.77 -2.84 10.59
C ARG A 117 7.39 -4.28 10.97
N THR A 118 6.14 -4.48 11.37
CA THR A 118 5.61 -5.82 11.71
C THR A 118 5.53 -6.71 10.48
N LEU A 119 5.09 -6.17 9.33
CA LEU A 119 5.07 -6.89 8.06
C LEU A 119 6.49 -7.34 7.67
N SER A 120 7.43 -6.41 7.65
CA SER A 120 8.84 -6.70 7.34
C SER A 120 9.41 -7.77 8.29
N TRP A 121 9.17 -7.65 9.60
CA TRP A 121 9.58 -8.65 10.59
C TRP A 121 9.09 -10.06 10.26
N ASN A 122 7.89 -10.18 9.72
CA ASN A 122 7.29 -11.44 9.29
C ASN A 122 7.60 -11.78 7.83
N LYS A 123 8.58 -11.11 7.20
CA LYS A 123 8.97 -11.29 5.80
C LYS A 123 7.82 -11.06 4.81
N MET A 124 6.78 -10.32 5.21
CA MET A 124 5.76 -9.81 4.29
C MET A 124 6.28 -8.57 3.59
N ASN A 125 5.88 -8.38 2.33
CA ASN A 125 6.52 -7.40 1.46
C ASN A 125 5.57 -6.41 0.79
N VAL A 126 4.26 -6.49 1.06
CA VAL A 126 3.26 -5.61 0.45
C VAL A 126 2.23 -5.17 1.51
N LEU A 127 1.92 -3.87 1.50
CA LEU A 127 0.79 -3.28 2.21
C LEU A 127 -0.13 -2.60 1.21
N TYR A 128 -1.35 -3.15 1.02
CA TYR A 128 -2.44 -2.43 0.38
C TYR A 128 -2.96 -1.40 1.38
N LEU A 129 -2.85 -0.13 1.04
CA LEU A 129 -3.28 0.98 1.88
C LEU A 129 -4.49 1.64 1.23
N ASP A 130 -5.68 1.22 1.67
CA ASP A 130 -6.94 1.80 1.22
C ASP A 130 -7.24 3.07 2.02
N PHE A 131 -7.06 4.20 1.39
CA PHE A 131 -7.25 5.51 2.02
C PHE A 131 -8.55 6.21 1.61
N SER A 132 -9.35 5.59 0.74
CA SER A 132 -10.64 6.13 0.32
C SER A 132 -11.64 5.00 0.08
N ASN A 133 -12.50 4.77 1.04
CA ASN A 133 -13.52 3.75 0.99
C ASN A 133 -14.80 4.25 1.67
N ASN A 134 -15.96 3.98 1.03
CA ASN A 134 -17.28 4.39 1.52
C ASN A 134 -17.34 5.86 1.94
N ASN A 135 -17.31 6.11 3.24
CA ASN A 135 -17.69 7.34 3.90
C ASN A 135 -16.59 8.37 4.01
N ALA A 136 -15.35 7.97 3.83
CA ALA A 136 -14.26 8.91 4.04
C ALA A 136 -13.08 8.63 3.12
N THR A 137 -12.59 9.71 2.55
CA THR A 137 -11.22 9.79 2.05
C THR A 137 -10.34 10.26 3.20
N ARG A 138 -9.27 9.53 3.48
CA ARG A 138 -8.39 9.77 4.63
C ARG A 138 -6.99 10.22 4.26
N PHE A 139 -6.72 10.40 2.97
CA PHE A 139 -5.48 10.97 2.50
C PHE A 139 -5.76 12.10 1.51
N PHE A 140 -5.12 13.24 1.72
CA PHE A 140 -5.25 14.41 0.86
C PHE A 140 -3.88 14.97 0.52
N LEU A 141 -3.70 15.30 -0.75
CA LEU A 141 -2.59 16.12 -1.22
C LEU A 141 -2.79 17.58 -0.75
N ASP A 142 -1.72 18.37 -0.79
CA ASP A 142 -1.77 19.77 -0.38
C ASP A 142 -2.70 20.59 -1.30
N GLU A 143 -2.74 20.23 -2.59
CA GLU A 143 -3.67 20.79 -3.58
C GLU A 143 -4.38 19.69 -4.36
N MET A 144 -5.71 19.76 -4.40
CA MET A 144 -6.54 18.79 -5.12
C MET A 144 -7.71 19.51 -5.80
N LYS A 145 -7.47 20.08 -6.98
CA LYS A 145 -8.48 20.78 -7.76
C LYS A 145 -8.80 19.99 -9.03
N VAL A 146 -10.08 19.79 -9.27
CA VAL A 146 -10.64 19.14 -10.46
C VAL A 146 -11.62 20.11 -11.14
N THR A 147 -11.45 20.32 -12.43
CA THR A 147 -12.37 21.16 -13.22
C THR A 147 -13.16 20.29 -14.18
N VAL A 148 -14.49 20.36 -14.08
CA VAL A 148 -15.43 19.64 -14.95
C VAL A 148 -16.51 20.63 -15.41
N ALA A 149 -16.81 20.64 -16.70
CA ALA A 149 -17.82 21.53 -17.32
C ALA A 149 -17.69 23.02 -16.88
N GLY A 150 -16.44 23.50 -16.74
CA GLY A 150 -16.15 24.89 -16.32
C GLY A 150 -16.24 25.14 -14.82
N THR A 151 -16.66 24.18 -14.00
CA THR A 151 -16.71 24.27 -12.54
C THR A 151 -15.47 23.64 -11.92
N THR A 152 -14.80 24.36 -11.02
CA THR A 152 -13.64 23.82 -10.27
C THR A 152 -14.06 23.38 -8.87
N TYR A 153 -13.78 22.12 -8.57
CA TYR A 153 -14.03 21.46 -7.30
C TYR A 153 -12.72 21.30 -6.54
N ASP A 154 -12.70 21.70 -5.28
CA ASP A 154 -11.55 21.55 -4.39
C ASP A 154 -11.77 20.36 -3.47
N ILE A 155 -11.19 19.20 -3.81
CA ILE A 155 -11.35 17.95 -3.09
C ILE A 155 -10.80 18.05 -1.65
N THR A 156 -9.85 18.96 -1.39
CA THR A 156 -9.31 19.12 -0.02
C THR A 156 -10.38 19.56 1.00
N LYS A 157 -11.49 20.11 0.53
CA LYS A 157 -12.63 20.50 1.39
C LYS A 157 -13.42 19.30 1.93
N ALA A 158 -13.21 18.11 1.39
CA ALA A 158 -13.81 16.86 1.88
C ALA A 158 -13.08 16.27 3.10
N LYS A 159 -12.01 16.91 3.60
CA LYS A 159 -11.26 16.41 4.76
C LYS A 159 -12.17 16.18 5.96
N PRO A 160 -12.25 14.94 6.47
CA PRO A 160 -13.10 14.65 7.60
C PRO A 160 -12.51 15.21 8.91
N SER A 161 -13.38 15.70 9.81
CA SER A 161 -12.97 16.30 11.09
C SER A 161 -12.34 15.29 12.07
N ASN A 162 -12.63 14.00 11.90
CA ASN A 162 -12.15 12.93 12.77
C ASN A 162 -10.82 12.29 12.31
N GLY A 163 -10.09 12.96 11.44
CA GLY A 163 -8.72 12.62 11.07
C GLY A 163 -8.53 12.26 9.60
N SER A 164 -7.41 12.73 9.08
CA SER A 164 -6.89 12.39 7.74
C SER A 164 -5.37 12.43 7.75
N LEU A 165 -4.75 11.76 6.80
CA LEU A 165 -3.32 11.83 6.52
C LEU A 165 -3.05 13.03 5.63
N SER A 166 -2.04 13.81 5.96
CA SER A 166 -1.47 14.84 5.10
C SER A 166 -0.53 14.24 4.06
N GLN A 167 -0.13 15.02 3.08
CA GLN A 167 0.89 14.62 2.12
C GLN A 167 2.22 14.29 2.81
N ALA A 168 2.62 15.09 3.83
CA ALA A 168 3.82 14.81 4.62
C ALA A 168 3.73 13.51 5.44
N ASP A 169 2.54 13.17 5.96
CA ASP A 169 2.34 11.88 6.64
C ASP A 169 2.53 10.71 5.68
N MET A 170 1.96 10.79 4.47
CA MET A 170 2.08 9.76 3.46
C MET A 170 3.53 9.64 2.96
N ASP A 171 4.23 10.74 2.76
CA ASP A 171 5.66 10.74 2.44
C ASP A 171 6.47 9.99 3.49
N GLY A 172 6.18 10.24 4.77
CA GLY A 172 6.80 9.54 5.88
C GLY A 172 6.45 8.05 5.96
N ILE A 173 5.24 7.66 5.59
CA ILE A 173 4.79 6.26 5.50
C ILE A 173 5.53 5.54 4.37
N ILE A 174 5.60 6.15 3.18
CA ILE A 174 6.31 5.57 2.02
C ILE A 174 7.81 5.44 2.31
N ALA A 175 8.42 6.44 2.94
CA ALA A 175 9.82 6.37 3.34
C ALA A 175 10.09 5.23 4.33
N GLU A 176 9.21 5.01 5.31
CA GLU A 176 9.31 3.89 6.24
C GLU A 176 9.13 2.55 5.52
N ALA A 177 8.17 2.45 4.59
CA ALA A 177 7.94 1.25 3.80
C ALA A 177 9.18 0.88 2.96
N ASN A 178 9.76 1.85 2.27
CA ASN A 178 11.00 1.67 1.49
C ASN A 178 12.16 1.19 2.38
N LYS A 179 12.31 1.77 3.57
CA LYS A 179 13.34 1.40 4.55
C LYS A 179 13.22 -0.06 5.00
N TYR A 180 12.01 -0.57 5.11
CA TYR A 180 11.71 -1.92 5.60
C TYR A 180 11.38 -2.91 4.49
N GLY A 181 11.58 -2.54 3.23
CA GLY A 181 11.37 -3.43 2.07
C GLY A 181 9.91 -3.83 1.86
N VAL A 182 8.96 -3.00 2.29
CA VAL A 182 7.53 -3.20 2.09
C VAL A 182 7.05 -2.26 0.99
N GLN A 183 6.44 -2.79 -0.06
CA GLN A 183 5.83 -2.01 -1.10
C GLN A 183 4.46 -1.50 -0.64
N ILE A 184 4.18 -0.21 -0.82
CA ILE A 184 2.84 0.34 -0.67
C ILE A 184 2.10 0.19 -2.00
N ILE A 185 0.90 -0.42 -1.96
CA ILE A 185 -0.07 -0.38 -3.04
C ILE A 185 -1.21 0.52 -2.57
N PRO A 186 -1.23 1.79 -3.00
CA PRO A 186 -2.30 2.70 -2.64
C PRO A 186 -3.61 2.25 -3.28
N THR A 187 -4.71 2.35 -2.54
CA THR A 187 -6.06 2.02 -3.01
C THR A 187 -6.94 3.25 -2.88
N PHE A 188 -7.53 3.66 -3.99
CA PHE A 188 -8.60 4.65 -4.04
C PHE A 188 -9.78 4.04 -4.81
N ASN A 189 -10.85 3.75 -4.09
CA ASN A 189 -12.00 3.08 -4.66
C ASN A 189 -12.80 4.04 -5.57
N SER A 190 -13.07 3.60 -6.80
CA SER A 190 -13.82 4.37 -7.81
C SER A 190 -14.30 3.43 -8.93
N PRO A 191 -15.53 3.58 -9.46
CA PRO A 191 -16.51 4.64 -9.18
C PRO A 191 -17.47 4.36 -8.03
N GLY A 192 -17.45 3.15 -7.43
CA GLY A 192 -18.12 2.82 -6.17
C GLY A 192 -17.31 3.26 -4.96
N HIS A 193 -17.89 3.18 -3.76
CA HIS A 193 -17.24 3.48 -2.47
C HIS A 193 -16.49 4.83 -2.40
N ILE A 194 -16.88 5.80 -3.21
CA ILE A 194 -16.23 7.10 -3.40
C ILE A 194 -16.90 8.22 -2.59
N GLY A 195 -17.82 7.87 -1.71
CA GLY A 195 -18.63 8.82 -0.93
C GLY A 195 -17.83 9.81 -0.08
N GLY A 196 -16.57 9.48 0.23
CA GLY A 196 -15.69 10.35 1.02
C GLY A 196 -15.38 11.71 0.40
N ILE A 197 -15.68 11.92 -0.88
CA ILE A 197 -15.53 13.22 -1.58
C ILE A 197 -16.86 13.78 -2.09
N TYR A 198 -17.98 13.20 -1.68
CA TYR A 198 -19.32 13.59 -2.11
C TYR A 198 -19.63 15.08 -1.85
N ASP A 199 -19.30 15.57 -0.65
CA ASP A 199 -19.72 16.91 -0.21
C ASP A 199 -19.13 18.07 -1.05
N VAL A 200 -18.08 17.81 -1.82
CA VAL A 200 -17.49 18.86 -2.69
C VAL A 200 -18.17 18.98 -4.04
N ALA A 201 -18.89 17.95 -4.50
CA ALA A 201 -19.55 17.92 -5.80
C ALA A 201 -20.84 17.07 -5.78
N PRO A 202 -21.83 17.34 -4.89
CA PRO A 202 -22.98 16.43 -4.69
C PRO A 202 -23.78 16.13 -5.95
N SER A 203 -23.85 17.07 -6.88
CA SER A 203 -24.60 16.91 -8.15
C SER A 203 -23.99 15.89 -9.11
N LEU A 204 -22.73 15.50 -8.90
CA LEU A 204 -22.02 14.52 -9.74
C LEU A 204 -22.19 13.08 -9.23
N PHE A 205 -22.80 12.90 -8.08
CA PHE A 205 -22.93 11.58 -7.45
C PHE A 205 -24.37 11.07 -7.44
N THR A 206 -24.52 9.76 -7.50
CA THR A 206 -25.77 9.06 -7.23
C THR A 206 -25.75 8.55 -5.80
N VAL A 207 -26.87 8.74 -5.10
CA VAL A 207 -27.09 8.28 -3.73
C VAL A 207 -28.19 7.25 -3.69
N ASN A 208 -27.94 6.09 -3.10
CA ASN A 208 -28.98 5.11 -2.80
C ASN A 208 -29.31 5.19 -1.30
N GLU A 209 -30.32 6.00 -0.97
CA GLU A 209 -30.76 6.22 0.42
C GLU A 209 -31.39 4.96 1.06
N SER A 210 -31.91 4.04 0.24
CA SER A 210 -32.53 2.79 0.73
C SER A 210 -31.50 1.69 1.05
N ALA A 211 -30.28 1.83 0.60
CA ALA A 211 -29.18 0.98 1.05
C ALA A 211 -28.74 1.40 2.46
N GLY A 212 -29.65 1.18 3.43
CA GLY A 212 -29.46 1.54 4.83
C GLY A 212 -28.35 0.77 5.48
N ASP A 213 -27.13 1.14 5.21
CA ASP A 213 -25.97 0.44 5.68
C ASP A 213 -24.90 1.36 6.26
N TYR A 214 -23.86 0.75 6.72
CA TYR A 214 -22.58 1.24 7.22
C TYR A 214 -22.15 2.62 6.73
N ASP A 215 -22.42 2.90 5.47
CA ASP A 215 -21.99 4.11 4.78
C ASP A 215 -22.83 5.32 5.21
N SER A 216 -24.08 5.08 5.60
CA SER A 216 -25.00 6.13 5.97
C SER A 216 -24.63 6.80 7.30
N ILE A 217 -24.02 6.06 8.23
CA ILE A 217 -23.73 6.55 9.59
C ILE A 217 -22.54 7.51 9.60
N ALA A 218 -21.50 7.23 8.85
CA ALA A 218 -20.29 8.03 8.88
C ALA A 218 -20.37 9.33 8.07
N ASN A 219 -21.23 9.38 7.02
CA ASN A 219 -21.51 10.58 6.21
C ASN A 219 -22.81 11.31 6.61
N GLY A 220 -23.25 11.15 7.86
CA GLY A 220 -24.47 11.81 8.32
C GLY A 220 -25.76 11.25 7.71
N GLY A 221 -25.79 9.97 7.34
CA GLY A 221 -27.01 9.28 6.92
C GLY A 221 -27.35 9.38 5.42
N LYS A 222 -26.35 9.53 4.57
CA LYS A 222 -26.55 9.76 3.13
C LYS A 222 -26.73 8.48 2.27
N GLY A 223 -26.67 7.28 2.84
CA GLY A 223 -26.74 6.02 2.09
C GLY A 223 -25.45 5.68 1.33
N LYS A 224 -25.50 4.67 0.46
CA LYS A 224 -24.39 4.31 -0.42
C LYS A 224 -24.26 5.32 -1.57
N ILE A 225 -23.04 5.67 -1.95
CA ILE A 225 -22.72 6.76 -2.87
C ILE A 225 -21.74 6.26 -3.95
N ALA A 226 -22.05 6.55 -5.21
CA ALA A 226 -21.21 6.24 -6.35
C ALA A 226 -21.27 7.32 -7.43
N LEU A 227 -20.27 7.34 -8.31
CA LEU A 227 -20.32 8.11 -9.56
C LEU A 227 -21.02 7.30 -10.65
N ASP A 228 -22.02 7.90 -11.29
CA ASP A 228 -22.62 7.29 -12.49
C ASP A 228 -21.74 7.56 -13.70
N VAL A 229 -20.90 6.62 -14.04
CA VAL A 229 -19.95 6.74 -15.16
C VAL A 229 -20.60 6.81 -16.55
N ARG A 230 -21.94 6.72 -16.64
CA ARG A 230 -22.70 7.01 -17.87
C ARG A 230 -22.92 8.51 -18.05
N ASN A 231 -22.82 9.29 -16.98
CA ASN A 231 -22.86 10.75 -17.00
C ASN A 231 -21.45 11.29 -17.28
N GLU A 232 -21.31 12.13 -18.32
CA GLU A 232 -20.00 12.63 -18.76
C GLU A 232 -19.26 13.43 -17.69
N ASP A 233 -19.96 14.26 -16.92
CA ASP A 233 -19.36 15.09 -15.87
C ASP A 233 -18.92 14.24 -14.68
N SER A 234 -19.73 13.27 -14.26
CA SER A 234 -19.40 12.31 -13.20
C SER A 234 -18.20 11.45 -13.60
N TYR A 235 -18.19 10.99 -14.86
CA TYR A 235 -17.06 10.26 -15.45
C TYR A 235 -15.77 11.09 -15.40
N ALA A 236 -15.82 12.31 -15.91
CA ALA A 236 -14.66 13.21 -15.98
C ALA A 236 -14.14 13.56 -14.58
N PHE A 237 -15.03 13.79 -13.62
CA PHE A 237 -14.67 14.06 -12.24
C PHE A 237 -13.94 12.88 -11.59
N GLY A 238 -14.49 11.65 -11.71
CA GLY A 238 -13.88 10.46 -11.16
C GLY A 238 -12.50 10.18 -11.75
N GLN A 239 -12.39 10.24 -13.08
CA GLN A 239 -11.11 10.11 -13.79
C GLN A 239 -10.07 11.10 -13.27
N ALA A 240 -10.44 12.37 -13.15
CA ALA A 240 -9.52 13.42 -12.72
C ALA A 240 -9.12 13.25 -11.24
N ALA A 241 -10.05 12.89 -10.36
CA ALA A 241 -9.77 12.66 -8.95
C ALA A 241 -8.77 11.52 -8.73
N VAL A 242 -8.98 10.38 -9.42
CA VAL A 242 -8.06 9.23 -9.34
C VAL A 242 -6.68 9.61 -9.88
N LYS A 243 -6.60 10.32 -11.02
CA LYS A 243 -5.35 10.69 -11.67
C LYS A 243 -4.46 11.58 -10.78
N LEU A 244 -5.02 12.44 -9.93
CA LEU A 244 -4.24 13.21 -8.95
C LEU A 244 -3.44 12.28 -8.02
N TYR A 245 -4.08 11.25 -7.49
CA TYR A 245 -3.41 10.27 -6.63
C TYR A 245 -2.42 9.40 -7.40
N VAL A 246 -2.77 8.97 -8.61
CA VAL A 246 -1.85 8.21 -9.49
C VAL A 246 -0.55 8.98 -9.73
N ASP A 247 -0.64 10.27 -10.06
CA ASP A 247 0.53 11.13 -10.29
C ASP A 247 1.40 11.25 -9.03
N TYR A 248 0.77 11.47 -7.89
CA TYR A 248 1.49 11.55 -6.63
C TYR A 248 2.23 10.24 -6.32
N PHE A 249 1.56 9.11 -6.31
CA PHE A 249 2.17 7.84 -5.95
C PHE A 249 3.21 7.36 -6.97
N ALA A 250 3.01 7.64 -8.25
CA ALA A 250 4.03 7.42 -9.28
C ALA A 250 5.30 8.22 -9.01
N SER A 251 5.14 9.52 -8.64
CA SER A 251 6.27 10.39 -8.29
C SER A 251 7.06 9.90 -7.06
N LYS A 252 6.42 9.14 -6.18
CA LYS A 252 7.04 8.52 -5.00
C LYS A 252 7.63 7.13 -5.27
N GLY A 253 7.55 6.65 -6.50
CA GLY A 253 8.12 5.38 -6.94
C GLY A 253 7.29 4.14 -6.60
N CYS A 254 6.01 4.29 -6.24
CA CYS A 254 5.09 3.18 -6.11
C CYS A 254 4.96 2.43 -7.45
N LYS A 255 4.86 1.09 -7.39
CA LYS A 255 4.87 0.24 -8.59
C LYS A 255 3.50 -0.24 -9.02
N SER A 256 2.50 -0.05 -8.19
CA SER A 256 1.12 -0.43 -8.47
C SER A 256 0.16 0.59 -7.86
N PHE A 257 -1.04 0.67 -8.43
CA PHE A 257 -2.16 1.44 -7.91
C PHE A 257 -3.43 0.59 -8.00
N ASN A 258 -4.21 0.51 -6.91
CA ASN A 258 -5.44 -0.24 -6.87
C ASN A 258 -6.64 0.72 -6.99
N VAL A 259 -7.47 0.49 -8.01
CA VAL A 259 -8.71 1.24 -8.22
C VAL A 259 -9.92 0.59 -7.56
N ALA A 260 -9.76 -0.62 -7.06
CA ALA A 260 -10.78 -1.50 -6.46
C ALA A 260 -12.00 -1.72 -7.38
N ALA A 261 -12.78 -0.68 -7.66
CA ALA A 261 -13.85 -0.66 -8.67
C ALA A 261 -15.02 -1.62 -8.39
N ASP A 262 -15.32 -1.87 -7.12
CA ASP A 262 -16.35 -2.81 -6.68
C ASP A 262 -17.69 -2.13 -6.34
N GLU A 263 -18.71 -2.94 -6.23
CA GLU A 263 -20.07 -2.66 -5.70
C GLU A 263 -20.81 -1.44 -6.28
N ILE A 264 -20.52 -0.99 -7.49
CA ILE A 264 -21.26 0.12 -8.13
C ILE A 264 -22.76 -0.24 -8.30
N SER A 265 -23.06 -1.52 -8.51
CA SER A 265 -24.43 -2.06 -8.66
C SER A 265 -25.28 -1.89 -7.39
N ASP A 266 -24.67 -1.77 -6.23
CA ASP A 266 -25.37 -1.53 -4.98
C ASP A 266 -25.97 -0.13 -4.89
N VAL A 267 -25.40 0.80 -5.65
CA VAL A 267 -25.87 2.19 -5.70
C VAL A 267 -26.71 2.46 -6.94
N ILE A 268 -26.28 1.95 -8.09
CA ILE A 268 -26.90 2.25 -9.39
C ILE A 268 -27.42 0.95 -10.00
N SER A 269 -28.74 0.79 -9.97
CA SER A 269 -29.40 -0.45 -10.41
C SER A 269 -29.13 -0.83 -11.86
N ALA A 270 -28.85 0.13 -12.73
CA ALA A 270 -28.50 -0.13 -14.12
C ALA A 270 -27.22 -0.98 -14.32
N PHE A 271 -26.40 -1.13 -13.27
CA PHE A 271 -25.24 -2.02 -13.26
C PHE A 271 -25.53 -3.41 -12.67
N LYS A 272 -26.81 -3.73 -12.39
CA LYS A 272 -27.21 -5.08 -11.97
C LYS A 272 -27.45 -5.96 -13.21
N PRO A 273 -27.00 -7.22 -13.20
CA PRO A 273 -27.14 -8.12 -14.35
C PRO A 273 -28.59 -8.39 -14.82
N ASP A 274 -29.57 -8.23 -13.93
CA ASP A 274 -30.98 -8.38 -14.19
C ASP A 274 -31.70 -7.13 -14.71
N ASN A 275 -30.94 -6.02 -14.90
CA ASN A 275 -31.48 -4.76 -15.42
C ASN A 275 -31.38 -4.70 -16.94
N ASP A 276 -32.45 -4.26 -17.62
CA ASP A 276 -32.51 -4.14 -19.10
C ASP A 276 -31.41 -3.21 -19.67
N GLY A 277 -30.90 -2.27 -18.88
CA GLY A 277 -29.82 -1.37 -19.25
C GLY A 277 -28.39 -1.86 -18.95
N TYR A 278 -28.26 -3.09 -18.45
CA TYR A 278 -26.98 -3.63 -17.96
C TYR A 278 -25.87 -3.63 -18.99
N GLU A 279 -26.11 -4.21 -20.16
CA GLU A 279 -25.14 -4.30 -21.26
C GLU A 279 -24.54 -2.95 -21.63
N ASN A 280 -25.39 -1.93 -21.75
CA ASN A 280 -24.95 -0.58 -22.05
C ASN A 280 -24.16 0.03 -20.87
N SER A 281 -24.63 -0.15 -19.65
CA SER A 281 -23.99 0.38 -18.44
C SER A 281 -22.61 -0.22 -18.22
N VAL A 282 -22.46 -1.53 -18.41
CA VAL A 282 -21.16 -2.23 -18.31
C VAL A 282 -20.17 -1.71 -19.35
N THR A 283 -20.62 -1.34 -20.55
CA THR A 283 -19.73 -0.75 -21.56
C THR A 283 -19.09 0.55 -21.07
N TYR A 284 -19.85 1.44 -20.40
CA TYR A 284 -19.31 2.65 -19.80
C TYR A 284 -18.37 2.36 -18.64
N PHE A 285 -18.70 1.38 -17.81
CA PHE A 285 -17.85 0.96 -16.69
C PHE A 285 -16.50 0.43 -17.19
N VAL A 286 -16.52 -0.49 -18.17
CA VAL A 286 -15.30 -1.04 -18.78
C VAL A 286 -14.46 0.06 -19.42
N LYS A 287 -15.10 1.01 -20.13
CA LYS A 287 -14.40 2.18 -20.68
C LYS A 287 -13.72 2.98 -19.57
N TYR A 288 -14.44 3.26 -18.47
CA TYR A 288 -13.93 4.03 -17.33
C TYR A 288 -12.68 3.39 -16.73
N ILE A 289 -12.72 2.07 -16.49
CA ILE A 289 -11.60 1.31 -15.92
C ILE A 289 -10.42 1.23 -16.91
N ASN A 290 -10.68 0.97 -18.18
CA ASN A 290 -9.61 0.88 -19.19
C ASN A 290 -8.87 2.21 -19.36
N GLU A 291 -9.55 3.35 -19.26
CA GLU A 291 -8.89 4.65 -19.32
C GLU A 291 -8.03 4.93 -18.08
N LEU A 292 -8.47 4.49 -16.89
CA LEU A 292 -7.64 4.54 -15.68
C LEU A 292 -6.43 3.61 -15.79
N ASP A 293 -6.64 2.37 -16.27
CA ASP A 293 -5.56 1.42 -16.50
C ASP A 293 -4.50 1.99 -17.44
N ASN A 294 -4.91 2.49 -18.61
CA ASN A 294 -4.02 3.12 -19.57
C ASN A 294 -3.21 4.28 -18.93
N TYR A 295 -3.88 5.08 -18.09
CA TYR A 295 -3.21 6.18 -17.41
C TYR A 295 -2.20 5.70 -16.38
N ILE A 296 -2.57 4.74 -15.53
CA ILE A 296 -1.70 4.13 -14.51
C ILE A 296 -0.47 3.50 -15.17
N VAL A 297 -0.69 2.73 -16.24
CA VAL A 297 0.39 2.10 -17.02
C VAL A 297 1.30 3.15 -17.66
N SER A 298 0.75 4.26 -18.16
CA SER A 298 1.54 5.37 -18.72
C SER A 298 2.48 6.04 -17.70
N LYS A 299 2.18 5.89 -16.40
CA LYS A 299 3.03 6.36 -15.29
C LYS A 299 4.04 5.30 -14.81
N GLY A 300 4.13 4.17 -15.50
CA GLY A 300 5.05 3.07 -15.16
C GLY A 300 4.60 2.23 -13.97
N MET A 301 3.31 2.26 -13.65
CA MET A 301 2.71 1.44 -12.59
C MET A 301 1.84 0.32 -13.18
N THR A 302 1.56 -0.70 -12.36
CA THR A 302 0.61 -1.77 -12.66
C THR A 302 -0.72 -1.48 -11.98
N THR A 303 -1.82 -1.59 -12.73
CA THR A 303 -3.16 -1.49 -12.16
C THR A 303 -3.52 -2.73 -11.38
N ARG A 304 -4.18 -2.54 -10.24
CA ARG A 304 -4.81 -3.58 -9.43
C ARG A 304 -6.30 -3.28 -9.29
N MET A 305 -7.09 -4.34 -9.15
CA MET A 305 -8.53 -4.30 -8.85
C MET A 305 -8.87 -5.39 -7.85
#